data_1f82a53a0dd2a10111b650ec5e6ea4c0
#
_entry.id   1f82a53a0dd2a10111b650ec5e6ea4c0
#
_cell.length_a   1.000
_cell.length_b   1.000
_cell.length_c   1.000
_cell.angle_alpha   90.00
_cell.angle_beta   90.00
_cell.angle_gamma   90.00
#
_symmetry.space_group_name_H-M   'P 1'
#
loop_
_entity.id
_entity.type
_entity.pdbx_description
1 polymer ?
#
loop_
_entity_poly.entity_id
_entity_poly.type
_entity_poly.pdbx_seq_one_letter_code
_entity_poly.pdbx_strand_id
1 'polypeptide(L)'
;ENNGAINIYANNSFAFSMLGSVGHLVNNGTVTIADGVTGSGLIKQGDSVNIEGVNGNNGNNSEVHYADYTLPDVPGSSVSVAASTPSSDGSQNKLNGYVVGTSSDGSAGKLKVNNASLKGVSVNTGFTAGTSSTSVTFDNVVQGSNLTDAETITSTSVVWNAQGTTDASGNVDVTMTKNAYTDVATDSSVNTVAQVLDAGYTNNELYSSLNVGTTAELNSALKQVSGSQATTVFNEARVLSNRFSMLSDAAPEVANGLAFNVVAKGDPRAELGNDTQYDMMALRKSLTLTEHQNLSLEYGIARLEGNGSDTAGDNGVTGGYSQFFGLKHQMAFDNGMNWNNALRYDVHQLDSSRSVAYGDINKTADANVKQQYLEFRSEGAKTFELREGLNVTPYAGVKLRHTLEGGYQERNAGDFNLSMNSGSETAVDSIVGLKLDYAGKDGWSANATLEGGPNLSYVKSQRTASVSGAGSQRFNIDDGQNGGGFNSLATMGVKYSSQESALQVDAF
;
A
#
# COMPACT_ATOMS: atom_id res chain seq x y z
N GLU A 1 -15.76 26.86 1.59
CA GLU A 1 -15.31 27.04 0.20
C GLU A 1 -16.25 28.02 -0.54
N ASN A 2 -15.69 28.95 -1.27
CA ASN A 2 -16.42 29.87 -2.12
C ASN A 2 -16.04 29.67 -3.59
N ASN A 3 -17.02 29.38 -4.42
CA ASN A 3 -16.84 29.22 -5.88
C ASN A 3 -17.49 30.34 -6.70
N GLY A 4 -18.13 31.30 -6.04
CA GLY A 4 -18.83 32.42 -6.66
C GLY A 4 -18.31 33.78 -6.22
N ALA A 5 -19.11 34.79 -6.34
CA ALA A 5 -18.83 36.14 -5.89
C ALA A 5 -19.56 36.43 -4.57
N ILE A 6 -18.83 36.88 -3.58
CA ILE A 6 -19.36 37.36 -2.31
C ILE A 6 -19.05 38.86 -2.23
N ASN A 7 -20.10 39.67 -2.11
CA ASN A 7 -19.96 41.09 -1.99
C ASN A 7 -20.62 41.58 -0.69
N ILE A 8 -19.86 42.26 0.14
CA ILE A 8 -20.32 42.77 1.44
C ILE A 8 -20.50 44.27 1.36
N TYR A 9 -21.72 44.68 1.53
CA TYR A 9 -22.14 46.10 1.45
C TYR A 9 -22.72 46.63 2.76
N ALA A 10 -22.91 45.76 3.73
CA ALA A 10 -23.52 46.11 5.02
C ALA A 10 -22.54 45.99 6.15
N ASN A 11 -22.74 46.81 7.18
CA ASN A 11 -21.98 46.72 8.43
C ASN A 11 -22.21 45.42 9.15
N ASN A 12 -21.23 44.95 9.89
CA ASN A 12 -21.30 43.74 10.71
C ASN A 12 -21.60 42.48 9.93
N SER A 13 -21.14 42.39 8.69
CA SER A 13 -21.33 41.25 7.78
C SER A 13 -19.99 40.59 7.45
N PHE A 14 -20.02 39.29 7.27
CA PHE A 14 -18.81 38.49 7.01
C PHE A 14 -18.98 37.62 5.79
N ALA A 15 -17.89 37.47 5.03
CA ALA A 15 -17.88 36.57 3.87
C ALA A 15 -18.01 35.12 4.30
N PHE A 16 -17.38 34.76 5.42
CA PHE A 16 -17.35 33.38 5.92
C PHE A 16 -17.57 33.35 7.42
N SER A 17 -18.25 32.31 7.88
CA SER A 17 -18.45 32.03 9.31
C SER A 17 -17.86 30.68 9.66
N MET A 18 -16.97 30.64 10.63
CA MET A 18 -16.31 29.43 11.12
C MET A 18 -16.73 29.18 12.55
N LEU A 19 -17.63 28.23 12.76
CA LEU A 19 -18.15 27.87 14.09
C LEU A 19 -17.54 26.56 14.63
N GLY A 20 -16.67 25.92 13.88
CA GLY A 20 -16.04 24.66 14.21
C GLY A 20 -14.52 24.76 14.36
N SER A 21 -13.88 23.61 14.53
CA SER A 21 -12.42 23.49 14.76
C SER A 21 -11.57 23.49 13.48
N VAL A 22 -12.12 23.80 12.32
CA VAL A 22 -11.41 23.71 11.05
C VAL A 22 -10.81 25.02 10.64
N GLY A 23 -9.57 24.96 10.21
CA GLY A 23 -8.71 26.08 10.04
C GLY A 23 -8.52 26.65 8.63
N HIS A 24 -9.26 26.25 7.60
CA HIS A 24 -9.00 26.72 6.24
C HIS A 24 -10.21 27.30 5.54
N LEU A 25 -10.03 28.49 4.99
CA LEU A 25 -10.97 29.18 4.14
C LEU A 25 -10.45 29.12 2.69
N VAL A 26 -11.11 28.36 1.84
CA VAL A 26 -10.75 28.23 0.43
C VAL A 26 -11.66 29.15 -0.41
N ASN A 27 -11.04 30.06 -1.14
CA ASN A 27 -11.73 30.94 -2.07
C ASN A 27 -11.29 30.68 -3.51
N ASN A 28 -12.19 30.07 -4.29
CA ASN A 28 -12.02 29.88 -5.74
C ASN A 28 -12.70 30.97 -6.55
N GLY A 29 -13.57 31.74 -5.90
CA GLY A 29 -14.32 32.82 -6.48
C GLY A 29 -13.76 34.22 -6.13
N THR A 30 -14.65 35.17 -5.94
CA THR A 30 -14.30 36.57 -5.59
C THR A 30 -14.95 36.97 -4.29
N VAL A 31 -14.17 37.62 -3.41
CA VAL A 31 -14.69 38.27 -2.20
C VAL A 31 -14.40 39.74 -2.27
N THR A 32 -15.40 40.56 -2.06
CA THR A 32 -15.31 42.01 -2.05
C THR A 32 -16.02 42.57 -0.84
N ILE A 33 -15.31 43.38 -0.05
CA ILE A 33 -15.90 44.16 1.05
C ILE A 33 -15.84 45.60 0.66
N ALA A 34 -17.00 46.21 0.56
CA ALA A 34 -17.11 47.59 0.09
C ALA A 34 -16.51 48.56 1.07
N ASP A 35 -15.94 49.65 0.52
CA ASP A 35 -15.41 50.72 1.32
C ASP A 35 -16.49 51.42 2.17
N GLY A 36 -16.09 51.85 3.38
CA GLY A 36 -16.99 52.50 4.31
C GLY A 36 -17.91 51.56 5.09
N VAL A 37 -17.84 50.23 4.82
CA VAL A 37 -18.52 49.21 5.62
C VAL A 37 -17.73 49.01 6.92
N THR A 38 -18.39 49.06 8.06
CA THR A 38 -17.79 48.92 9.37
C THR A 38 -18.21 47.64 10.10
N GLY A 39 -17.30 47.05 10.90
CA GLY A 39 -17.58 45.86 11.67
C GLY A 39 -17.73 44.59 10.81
N SER A 40 -17.47 44.68 9.53
CA SER A 40 -17.53 43.57 8.58
C SER A 40 -16.13 43.05 8.28
N GLY A 41 -16.06 41.80 7.83
CA GLY A 41 -14.78 41.21 7.56
C GLY A 41 -14.83 39.95 6.71
N LEU A 42 -13.67 39.33 6.52
CA LEU A 42 -13.54 38.12 5.74
C LEU A 42 -14.09 36.91 6.49
N ILE A 43 -13.70 36.73 7.75
CA ILE A 43 -14.06 35.56 8.57
C ILE A 43 -14.65 36.01 9.91
N LYS A 44 -15.82 35.45 10.24
CA LYS A 44 -16.34 35.46 11.60
C LYS A 44 -16.00 34.18 12.31
N GLN A 45 -15.33 34.27 13.46
CA GLN A 45 -14.97 33.13 14.31
C GLN A 45 -16.04 32.89 15.38
N GLY A 46 -16.31 31.63 15.67
CA GLY A 46 -17.15 31.23 16.80
C GLY A 46 -16.43 31.37 18.13
N ASP A 47 -17.18 31.53 19.20
CA ASP A 47 -16.65 31.76 20.56
C ASP A 47 -15.83 30.60 21.10
N SER A 48 -15.95 29.41 20.54
CA SER A 48 -15.29 28.19 20.99
C SER A 48 -14.06 27.81 20.15
N VAL A 49 -13.70 28.56 19.14
CA VAL A 49 -12.66 28.19 18.18
C VAL A 49 -11.57 29.24 18.16
N ASN A 50 -10.40 28.83 18.60
CA ASN A 50 -9.19 29.62 18.45
C ASN A 50 -8.59 29.27 17.09
N ILE A 51 -8.99 29.98 16.05
CA ILE A 51 -8.35 29.87 14.74
C ILE A 51 -7.28 30.93 14.73
N GLU A 52 -6.02 30.54 14.53
CA GLU A 52 -4.98 31.44 14.11
C GLU A 52 -5.39 31.98 12.76
N GLY A 53 -6.08 33.07 12.79
CA GLY A 53 -6.75 33.52 11.60
C GLY A 53 -6.61 34.98 11.35
N VAL A 54 -7.39 35.41 10.43
CA VAL A 54 -7.49 36.78 9.99
C VAL A 54 -7.75 37.68 11.22
N ASN A 55 -6.87 38.63 11.47
CA ASN A 55 -6.81 39.49 12.65
C ASN A 55 -6.52 38.78 13.99
N GLY A 56 -6.26 37.46 14.01
CA GLY A 56 -5.81 36.70 15.18
C GLY A 56 -6.71 36.82 16.42
N ASN A 57 -7.98 37.14 16.27
CA ASN A 57 -8.86 37.41 17.36
C ASN A 57 -10.03 36.43 17.47
N ASN A 58 -10.21 35.86 18.63
CA ASN A 58 -11.34 35.02 18.95
C ASN A 58 -12.65 35.82 18.84
N GLY A 59 -13.47 35.46 17.89
CA GLY A 59 -14.78 36.08 17.69
C GLY A 59 -14.75 37.51 17.17
N ASN A 60 -13.59 38.04 16.86
CA ASN A 60 -13.48 39.39 16.33
C ASN A 60 -13.49 39.43 14.82
N ASN A 61 -13.95 40.50 14.29
CA ASN A 61 -14.08 40.76 12.88
C ASN A 61 -12.72 40.88 12.19
N SER A 62 -12.55 40.19 11.10
CA SER A 62 -11.49 40.49 10.16
C SER A 62 -11.91 41.74 9.38
N GLU A 63 -11.18 42.80 9.54
CA GLU A 63 -11.42 44.00 8.73
C GLU A 63 -10.64 43.86 7.43
N VAL A 64 -11.32 43.50 6.38
CA VAL A 64 -10.76 43.50 5.04
C VAL A 64 -11.44 44.58 4.25
N HIS A 65 -10.74 45.65 4.02
CA HIS A 65 -11.27 46.84 3.33
C HIS A 65 -10.89 46.84 1.87
N TYR A 66 -11.83 47.25 1.04
CA TYR A 66 -11.67 47.27 -0.39
C TYR A 66 -11.74 48.71 -0.89
N ALA A 67 -10.65 49.21 -1.46
CA ALA A 67 -10.65 50.52 -2.12
C ALA A 67 -11.18 50.38 -3.54
N ASP A 68 -11.78 51.40 -4.06
CA ASP A 68 -12.18 51.56 -5.47
C ASP A 68 -13.26 50.57 -5.98
N TYR A 69 -14.08 50.05 -5.08
CA TYR A 69 -15.18 49.21 -5.49
C TYR A 69 -16.45 50.03 -5.77
N THR A 70 -16.94 49.90 -6.98
CA THR A 70 -18.27 50.49 -7.35
C THR A 70 -19.32 49.41 -7.14
N LEU A 71 -20.27 49.68 -6.27
CA LEU A 71 -21.41 48.76 -6.04
C LEU A 71 -22.21 48.57 -7.33
N PRO A 72 -22.54 47.34 -7.69
CA PRO A 72 -23.54 47.13 -8.74
C PRO A 72 -24.88 47.69 -8.28
N ASP A 73 -25.66 48.23 -9.23
CA ASP A 73 -27.04 48.68 -8.99
C ASP A 73 -27.87 47.50 -8.51
N VAL A 74 -28.19 47.47 -7.21
CA VAL A 74 -29.15 46.52 -6.66
C VAL A 74 -30.52 47.17 -6.73
N PRO A 75 -31.49 46.59 -7.47
CA PRO A 75 -32.84 47.16 -7.56
C PRO A 75 -33.44 47.34 -6.16
N GLY A 76 -33.75 48.56 -5.79
CA GLY A 76 -34.39 48.91 -4.52
C GLY A 76 -33.46 49.29 -3.37
N SER A 77 -32.15 49.33 -3.57
CA SER A 77 -31.21 49.85 -2.58
C SER A 77 -30.45 51.06 -3.09
N SER A 78 -30.53 52.16 -2.38
CA SER A 78 -29.71 53.33 -2.63
C SER A 78 -28.54 53.36 -1.63
N VAL A 79 -27.64 52.41 -1.76
CA VAL A 79 -26.41 52.41 -0.91
C VAL A 79 -25.33 53.14 -1.68
N SER A 80 -25.06 54.36 -1.29
CA SER A 80 -23.85 55.05 -1.73
C SER A 80 -22.71 54.66 -0.80
N VAL A 81 -21.72 53.96 -1.32
CA VAL A 81 -20.52 53.66 -0.59
C VAL A 81 -19.51 54.79 -0.81
N ALA A 82 -19.16 55.47 0.23
CA ALA A 82 -18.12 56.46 0.16
C ALA A 82 -16.76 55.81 -0.08
N ALA A 83 -15.86 56.47 -0.80
CA ALA A 83 -14.50 56.04 -0.95
C ALA A 83 -13.85 55.80 0.43
N SER A 84 -13.15 54.67 0.62
CA SER A 84 -12.66 54.30 1.92
C SER A 84 -11.59 55.24 2.44
N THR A 85 -11.70 55.46 3.70
CA THR A 85 -10.53 55.79 4.49
C THR A 85 -9.98 54.47 5.05
N PRO A 86 -8.68 54.19 4.93
CA PRO A 86 -8.06 53.05 5.61
C PRO A 86 -8.44 53.04 7.08
N SER A 87 -8.55 51.85 7.68
CA SER A 87 -8.87 51.72 9.10
C SER A 87 -8.05 52.71 9.92
N SER A 88 -8.71 53.43 10.79
CA SER A 88 -8.14 54.60 11.47
C SER A 88 -7.05 54.28 12.48
N ASP A 89 -6.79 53.04 12.79
CA ASP A 89 -5.77 52.59 13.75
C ASP A 89 -4.44 52.16 13.12
N GLY A 90 -4.35 52.12 11.77
CA GLY A 90 -3.14 51.76 11.05
C GLY A 90 -2.72 50.31 11.16
N SER A 91 -3.53 49.43 11.77
CA SER A 91 -3.21 48.01 11.85
C SER A 91 -3.46 47.32 10.50
N GLN A 92 -2.54 46.42 10.13
CA GLN A 92 -2.71 45.59 8.94
C GLN A 92 -3.75 44.51 9.14
N ASN A 93 -4.55 44.25 8.13
CA ASN A 93 -5.39 43.09 8.05
C ASN A 93 -4.51 41.85 7.96
N LYS A 94 -4.84 40.83 8.75
CA LYS A 94 -4.17 39.53 8.76
C LYS A 94 -5.01 38.54 8.00
N LEU A 95 -4.36 37.76 7.13
CA LEU A 95 -5.03 36.79 6.24
C LEU A 95 -4.64 35.34 6.55
N ASN A 96 -4.17 35.07 7.77
CA ASN A 96 -3.81 33.70 8.17
C ASN A 96 -4.99 32.72 7.96
N GLY A 97 -4.70 31.60 7.32
CA GLY A 97 -5.72 30.58 7.03
C GLY A 97 -6.49 30.83 5.73
N TYR A 98 -6.26 31.95 5.06
CA TYR A 98 -6.83 32.19 3.74
C TYR A 98 -6.14 31.32 2.70
N VAL A 99 -6.92 30.57 1.95
CA VAL A 99 -6.44 29.71 0.86
C VAL A 99 -6.98 30.27 -0.47
N VAL A 100 -6.06 30.64 -1.37
CA VAL A 100 -6.39 30.94 -2.74
C VAL A 100 -6.76 29.65 -3.43
N GLY A 101 -8.04 29.46 -3.70
CA GLY A 101 -8.55 28.31 -4.44
C GLY A 101 -8.21 28.44 -5.90
N THR A 102 -7.89 27.31 -6.53
CA THR A 102 -7.63 27.23 -7.96
C THR A 102 -8.46 26.14 -8.58
N SER A 103 -8.79 26.28 -9.85
CA SER A 103 -9.68 25.38 -10.58
C SER A 103 -9.06 24.85 -11.86
N SER A 104 -9.60 23.75 -12.35
CA SER A 104 -9.10 23.07 -13.56
C SER A 104 -9.19 23.91 -14.85
N ASP A 105 -10.00 24.96 -14.85
CA ASP A 105 -10.09 25.93 -15.96
C ASP A 105 -8.96 26.99 -15.93
N GLY A 106 -8.07 26.92 -14.95
CA GLY A 106 -6.97 27.88 -14.78
C GLY A 106 -7.34 29.12 -13.98
N SER A 107 -8.55 29.22 -13.46
CA SER A 107 -8.97 30.34 -12.60
C SER A 107 -8.46 30.20 -11.18
N ALA A 108 -8.31 31.33 -10.52
CA ALA A 108 -7.96 31.41 -9.10
C ALA A 108 -8.90 32.37 -8.36
N GLY A 109 -9.07 32.14 -7.08
CA GLY A 109 -9.80 33.03 -6.19
C GLY A 109 -9.21 34.44 -6.17
N LYS A 110 -10.05 35.43 -6.07
CA LYS A 110 -9.70 36.85 -6.04
C LYS A 110 -10.12 37.44 -4.70
N LEU A 111 -9.18 38.13 -4.05
CA LEU A 111 -9.45 38.90 -2.85
C LEU A 111 -9.08 40.34 -3.10
N LYS A 112 -10.02 41.24 -2.85
CA LYS A 112 -9.82 42.68 -2.97
C LYS A 112 -9.79 43.27 -1.56
N VAL A 113 -8.63 43.78 -1.16
CA VAL A 113 -8.36 44.23 0.20
C VAL A 113 -7.25 45.28 0.19
N ASN A 114 -7.34 46.25 1.08
CA ASN A 114 -6.29 47.20 1.34
C ASN A 114 -5.62 46.93 2.71
N ASN A 115 -4.38 47.33 2.86
CA ASN A 115 -3.65 47.29 4.14
C ASN A 115 -3.67 45.92 4.77
N ALA A 116 -3.14 44.92 4.05
CA ALA A 116 -3.14 43.52 4.47
C ALA A 116 -1.75 42.89 4.40
N SER A 117 -1.47 42.00 5.34
CA SER A 117 -0.32 41.11 5.33
C SER A 117 -0.69 39.78 4.74
N LEU A 118 0.12 39.25 3.84
CA LEU A 118 -0.07 37.97 3.20
C LEU A 118 0.50 36.79 4.00
N LYS A 119 0.97 37.02 5.23
CA LYS A 119 1.43 35.93 6.11
C LYS A 119 0.31 34.90 6.35
N GLY A 120 0.65 33.65 6.24
CA GLY A 120 -0.33 32.55 6.45
C GLY A 120 -1.30 32.32 5.30
N VAL A 121 -1.14 32.98 4.16
CA VAL A 121 -1.87 32.72 2.94
C VAL A 121 -1.22 31.58 2.20
N SER A 122 -2.04 30.67 1.69
CA SER A 122 -1.61 29.55 0.86
C SER A 122 -2.42 29.45 -0.43
N VAL A 123 -1.90 28.69 -1.38
CA VAL A 123 -2.54 28.45 -2.67
C VAL A 123 -2.74 26.94 -2.81
N ASN A 124 -3.94 26.50 -3.17
CA ASN A 124 -4.22 25.09 -3.39
C ASN A 124 -3.83 24.64 -4.79
N THR A 125 -4.01 23.37 -5.07
CA THR A 125 -3.55 22.70 -6.28
C THR A 125 -4.68 22.25 -7.22
N GLY A 126 -5.88 22.81 -7.07
CA GLY A 126 -7.03 22.46 -7.92
C GLY A 126 -6.76 22.66 -9.42
N PHE A 127 -5.90 23.59 -9.79
CA PHE A 127 -5.51 23.84 -11.18
C PHE A 127 -4.83 22.64 -11.87
N THR A 128 -4.21 21.76 -11.11
CA THR A 128 -3.46 20.61 -11.66
C THR A 128 -4.33 19.63 -12.40
N ALA A 129 -5.62 19.58 -12.12
CA ALA A 129 -6.57 18.74 -12.85
C ALA A 129 -6.79 19.21 -14.31
N GLY A 130 -6.45 20.44 -14.63
CA GLY A 130 -6.65 21.03 -15.96
C GLY A 130 -5.38 21.23 -16.80
N THR A 131 -4.20 21.00 -16.25
CA THR A 131 -2.93 21.23 -16.96
C THR A 131 -1.85 20.28 -16.52
N SER A 132 -0.96 19.94 -17.45
CA SER A 132 0.29 19.23 -17.18
C SER A 132 1.50 20.15 -17.04
N SER A 133 1.29 21.46 -17.05
CA SER A 133 2.37 22.44 -16.87
C SER A 133 2.97 22.33 -15.47
N THR A 134 4.29 22.41 -15.39
CA THR A 134 5.04 22.43 -14.12
C THR A 134 5.27 23.83 -13.56
N SER A 135 4.81 24.86 -14.26
CA SER A 135 4.84 26.24 -13.81
C SER A 135 3.60 26.98 -14.27
N VAL A 136 2.85 27.53 -13.34
CA VAL A 136 1.60 28.26 -13.60
C VAL A 136 1.60 29.51 -12.76
N THR A 137 1.27 30.66 -13.37
CA THR A 137 1.14 31.95 -12.70
C THR A 137 -0.33 32.38 -12.64
N PHE A 138 -0.76 32.79 -11.45
CA PHE A 138 -2.07 33.38 -11.21
C PHE A 138 -1.87 34.85 -10.92
N ASP A 139 -2.42 35.68 -11.81
CA ASP A 139 -2.29 37.14 -11.70
C ASP A 139 -3.37 37.72 -10.78
N ASN A 140 -2.99 38.76 -10.05
CA ASN A 140 -3.93 39.54 -9.25
C ASN A 140 -4.78 38.72 -8.28
N VAL A 141 -4.19 37.73 -7.61
CA VAL A 141 -4.93 36.92 -6.62
C VAL A 141 -5.36 37.71 -5.40
N VAL A 142 -4.56 38.74 -5.04
CA VAL A 142 -4.94 39.77 -4.07
C VAL A 142 -4.70 41.12 -4.70
N GLN A 143 -5.72 41.97 -4.70
CA GLN A 143 -5.72 43.30 -5.29
C GLN A 143 -5.98 44.33 -4.20
N GLY A 144 -5.21 45.41 -4.21
CA GLY A 144 -5.37 46.49 -3.28
C GLY A 144 -4.08 47.27 -3.08
N SER A 145 -4.11 48.22 -2.16
CA SER A 145 -2.95 49.07 -1.76
C SER A 145 -2.35 48.56 -0.45
N ASN A 146 -1.07 48.84 -0.28
CA ASN A 146 -0.32 48.51 0.94
C ASN A 146 -0.46 46.99 1.31
N LEU A 147 -0.20 46.12 0.33
CA LEU A 147 -0.11 44.65 0.52
C LEU A 147 1.35 44.30 0.82
N THR A 148 1.57 43.57 1.91
CA THR A 148 2.90 43.19 2.40
C THR A 148 3.06 41.69 2.52
N ASP A 149 4.30 41.22 2.64
CA ASP A 149 4.62 39.79 2.91
C ASP A 149 4.19 38.86 1.80
N ALA A 150 4.11 39.30 0.54
CA ALA A 150 3.74 38.45 -0.60
C ALA A 150 4.69 37.24 -0.74
N GLU A 151 5.95 37.43 -0.41
CA GLU A 151 6.98 36.40 -0.45
C GLU A 151 6.75 35.27 0.56
N THR A 152 5.87 35.43 1.52
CA THR A 152 5.55 34.40 2.53
C THR A 152 4.43 33.47 2.11
N ILE A 153 3.81 33.68 0.97
CA ILE A 153 2.75 32.81 0.45
C ILE A 153 3.31 31.41 0.23
N THR A 154 2.56 30.40 0.68
CA THR A 154 2.95 29.00 0.59
C THR A 154 1.95 28.18 -0.25
N SER A 155 2.33 26.99 -0.59
CA SER A 155 1.45 25.99 -1.21
C SER A 155 0.80 25.10 -0.16
N THR A 156 -0.42 24.66 -0.40
CA THR A 156 -1.08 23.64 0.45
C THR A 156 -0.48 22.27 0.24
N SER A 157 0.27 22.06 -0.84
CA SER A 157 0.91 20.78 -1.16
C SER A 157 2.43 20.91 -1.11
N VAL A 158 3.09 19.92 -0.53
CA VAL A 158 4.55 19.83 -0.51
C VAL A 158 5.14 19.57 -1.91
N VAL A 159 4.34 19.09 -2.86
CA VAL A 159 4.74 18.80 -4.25
C VAL A 159 4.84 20.09 -5.08
N TRP A 160 4.21 21.16 -4.65
CA TRP A 160 4.22 22.45 -5.32
C TRP A 160 4.83 23.52 -4.44
N ASN A 161 5.61 24.40 -5.05
CA ASN A 161 6.15 25.60 -4.42
C ASN A 161 5.35 26.81 -4.90
N ALA A 162 4.93 27.66 -3.97
CA ALA A 162 4.29 28.91 -4.28
C ALA A 162 5.27 30.07 -4.09
N GLN A 163 5.29 31.00 -5.04
CA GLN A 163 6.06 32.24 -4.93
C GLN A 163 5.14 33.44 -5.21
N GLY A 164 4.85 34.18 -4.17
CA GLY A 164 4.11 35.41 -4.28
C GLY A 164 5.03 36.58 -4.66
N THR A 165 4.55 37.44 -5.55
CA THR A 165 5.26 38.65 -5.99
C THR A 165 4.29 39.83 -6.04
N THR A 166 4.78 41.05 -5.81
CA THR A 166 3.99 42.24 -5.96
C THR A 166 4.30 42.88 -7.33
N ASP A 167 3.27 43.10 -8.12
CA ASP A 167 3.40 43.72 -9.43
C ASP A 167 3.60 45.28 -9.33
N ALA A 168 3.77 45.92 -10.49
CA ALA A 168 3.97 47.36 -10.56
C ALA A 168 2.76 48.17 -10.06
N SER A 169 1.58 47.58 -10.04
CA SER A 169 0.34 48.20 -9.53
C SER A 169 0.12 47.95 -8.02
N GLY A 170 0.99 47.20 -7.38
CA GLY A 170 0.88 46.83 -5.98
C GLY A 170 0.03 45.60 -5.71
N ASN A 171 -0.50 44.95 -6.75
CA ASN A 171 -1.27 43.71 -6.63
C ASN A 171 -0.34 42.50 -6.51
N VAL A 172 -0.87 41.42 -6.00
CA VAL A 172 -0.12 40.18 -5.74
C VAL A 172 -0.40 39.13 -6.79
N ASP A 173 0.67 38.63 -7.40
CA ASP A 173 0.67 37.48 -8.28
C ASP A 173 1.32 36.31 -7.58
N VAL A 174 0.91 35.06 -7.93
CA VAL A 174 1.53 33.86 -7.39
C VAL A 174 1.92 32.94 -8.53
N THR A 175 3.17 32.50 -8.51
CA THR A 175 3.68 31.46 -9.41
C THR A 175 3.80 30.17 -8.66
N MET A 176 3.14 29.12 -9.17
CA MET A 176 3.21 27.76 -8.69
C MET A 176 4.18 26.96 -9.54
N THR A 177 5.19 26.39 -8.90
CA THR A 177 6.20 25.56 -9.57
C THR A 177 6.22 24.18 -8.94
N LYS A 178 6.15 23.14 -9.80
CA LYS A 178 6.16 21.75 -9.34
C LYS A 178 7.57 21.35 -8.90
N ASN A 179 7.64 20.78 -7.70
CA ASN A 179 8.83 20.09 -7.22
C ASN A 179 8.89 18.68 -7.81
N ALA A 180 10.10 18.17 -8.06
CA ALA A 180 10.26 16.78 -8.43
C ALA A 180 9.87 15.88 -7.25
N TYR A 181 9.20 14.76 -7.51
CA TYR A 181 8.86 13.80 -6.46
C TYR A 181 10.11 13.25 -5.78
N THR A 182 11.19 13.08 -6.53
CA THR A 182 12.49 12.65 -5.99
C THR A 182 13.11 13.63 -5.01
N ASP A 183 12.79 14.93 -5.13
CA ASP A 183 13.30 15.96 -4.23
C ASP A 183 12.46 16.05 -2.94
N VAL A 184 11.22 15.65 -2.98
CA VAL A 184 10.28 15.74 -1.86
C VAL A 184 10.22 14.45 -1.06
N ALA A 185 10.18 13.30 -1.74
CA ALA A 185 10.15 12.00 -1.09
C ALA A 185 11.49 11.68 -0.42
N THR A 186 11.44 11.28 0.85
CA THR A 186 12.63 10.99 1.65
C THR A 186 12.86 9.51 1.90
N ASP A 187 11.85 8.68 1.65
CA ASP A 187 11.95 7.23 1.81
C ASP A 187 12.65 6.62 0.59
N SER A 188 13.80 5.98 0.84
CA SER A 188 14.59 5.35 -0.23
C SER A 188 13.86 4.21 -0.95
N SER A 189 12.92 3.56 -0.30
CA SER A 189 12.14 2.45 -0.88
C SER A 189 11.20 2.92 -2.01
N VAL A 190 10.85 4.19 -2.06
CA VAL A 190 9.99 4.76 -3.11
C VAL A 190 10.75 5.59 -4.14
N ASN A 191 12.07 5.60 -4.08
CA ASN A 191 12.88 6.44 -4.96
C ASN A 191 12.69 6.11 -6.45
N THR A 192 12.64 4.84 -6.81
CA THR A 192 12.46 4.43 -8.21
C THR A 192 11.08 4.77 -8.75
N VAL A 193 10.02 4.62 -7.96
CA VAL A 193 8.67 5.04 -8.37
C VAL A 193 8.60 6.56 -8.48
N ALA A 194 9.26 7.31 -7.60
CA ALA A 194 9.33 8.76 -7.69
C ALA A 194 10.01 9.22 -8.99
N GLN A 195 11.10 8.57 -9.39
CA GLN A 195 11.77 8.86 -10.67
C GLN A 195 10.85 8.62 -11.88
N VAL A 196 10.11 7.53 -11.88
CA VAL A 196 9.15 7.20 -12.94
C VAL A 196 8.03 8.23 -13.00
N LEU A 197 7.52 8.65 -11.86
CA LEU A 197 6.47 9.67 -11.78
C LEU A 197 6.97 11.03 -12.28
N ASP A 198 8.21 11.42 -11.97
CA ASP A 198 8.82 12.64 -12.49
C ASP A 198 8.91 12.60 -14.02
N ALA A 199 9.33 11.48 -14.58
CA ALA A 199 9.49 11.32 -16.02
C ALA A 199 8.16 11.28 -16.79
N GLY A 200 7.12 10.73 -16.19
CA GLY A 200 5.80 10.54 -16.80
C GLY A 200 4.76 11.59 -16.43
N TYR A 201 5.15 12.69 -15.80
CA TYR A 201 4.21 13.68 -15.27
C TYR A 201 3.22 14.17 -16.33
N THR A 202 1.95 14.08 -15.97
CA THR A 202 0.81 14.57 -16.75
C THR A 202 -0.34 14.92 -15.80
N ASN A 203 -1.47 15.37 -16.34
CA ASN A 203 -2.67 15.64 -15.56
C ASN A 203 -3.65 14.47 -15.64
N ASN A 204 -3.68 13.68 -14.62
CA ASN A 204 -4.67 12.62 -14.42
C ASN A 204 -4.95 12.42 -12.92
N GLU A 205 -5.84 11.47 -12.59
CA GLU A 205 -6.24 11.21 -11.23
C GLU A 205 -5.06 10.77 -10.34
N LEU A 206 -4.13 9.98 -10.87
CA LEU A 206 -2.93 9.57 -10.15
C LEU A 206 -2.13 10.76 -9.66
N TYR A 207 -1.76 11.66 -10.56
CA TYR A 207 -0.93 12.82 -10.23
C TYR A 207 -1.67 13.84 -9.37
N SER A 208 -2.96 14.06 -9.60
CA SER A 208 -3.77 14.93 -8.74
C SER A 208 -3.85 14.41 -7.31
N SER A 209 -3.92 13.10 -7.13
CA SER A 209 -3.95 12.45 -5.81
C SER A 209 -2.66 12.62 -5.01
N LEU A 210 -1.55 12.89 -5.69
CA LEU A 210 -0.23 13.06 -5.07
C LEU A 210 0.05 14.48 -4.56
N ASN A 211 -0.87 15.42 -4.75
CA ASN A 211 -0.78 16.77 -4.21
C ASN A 211 -1.10 16.80 -2.71
N VAL A 212 -0.35 16.04 -1.95
CA VAL A 212 -0.51 15.90 -0.50
C VAL A 212 0.21 17.00 0.27
N GLY A 213 -0.16 17.20 1.53
CA GLY A 213 0.31 18.32 2.33
C GLY A 213 1.72 18.17 2.91
N THR A 214 2.16 16.94 3.17
CA THR A 214 3.43 16.67 3.86
C THR A 214 4.27 15.63 3.13
N THR A 215 5.57 15.64 3.39
CA THR A 215 6.51 14.63 2.87
C THR A 215 6.16 13.23 3.38
N ALA A 216 5.71 13.10 4.63
CA ALA A 216 5.30 11.81 5.19
C ALA A 216 4.08 11.23 4.45
N GLU A 217 3.10 12.06 4.13
CA GLU A 217 1.94 11.67 3.32
C GLU A 217 2.36 11.26 1.90
N LEU A 218 3.32 11.97 1.29
CA LEU A 218 3.84 11.61 -0.03
C LEU A 218 4.56 10.26 0.01
N ASN A 219 5.43 10.03 0.98
CA ASN A 219 6.11 8.74 1.14
C ASN A 219 5.09 7.60 1.28
N SER A 220 4.06 7.79 2.09
CA SER A 220 2.98 6.81 2.26
C SER A 220 2.19 6.57 0.98
N ALA A 221 1.81 7.63 0.29
CA ALA A 221 1.09 7.54 -0.99
C ALA A 221 1.92 6.81 -2.06
N LEU A 222 3.20 7.12 -2.17
CA LEU A 222 4.10 6.48 -3.13
C LEU A 222 4.30 4.99 -2.85
N LYS A 223 4.32 4.58 -1.59
CA LYS A 223 4.34 3.15 -1.22
C LYS A 223 3.09 2.44 -1.74
N GLN A 224 1.92 3.03 -1.60
CA GLN A 224 0.69 2.45 -2.10
C GLN A 224 0.64 2.43 -3.64
N VAL A 225 1.07 3.50 -4.29
CA VAL A 225 1.15 3.57 -5.76
C VAL A 225 2.11 2.54 -6.31
N SER A 226 3.24 2.32 -5.66
CA SER A 226 4.24 1.34 -6.08
C SER A 226 3.81 -0.11 -5.88
N GLY A 227 2.81 -0.37 -5.08
CA GLY A 227 2.42 -1.73 -4.72
C GLY A 227 3.53 -2.47 -3.98
N SER A 228 4.22 -1.83 -3.05
CA SER A 228 5.35 -2.40 -2.30
C SER A 228 5.01 -3.71 -1.59
N GLN A 229 3.75 -3.98 -1.32
CA GLN A 229 3.27 -5.23 -0.73
C GLN A 229 2.46 -6.10 -1.73
N ALA A 230 2.53 -5.78 -3.01
CA ALA A 230 1.85 -6.54 -4.06
C ALA A 230 2.32 -8.01 -4.18
N THR A 231 3.41 -8.37 -3.53
CA THR A 231 3.98 -9.71 -3.50
C THR A 231 3.42 -10.61 -2.38
N THR A 232 2.55 -10.12 -1.52
CA THR A 232 1.95 -10.88 -0.42
C THR A 232 1.27 -12.16 -0.92
N VAL A 233 0.59 -12.11 -2.07
CA VAL A 233 -0.06 -13.27 -2.69
C VAL A 233 0.92 -14.40 -3.01
N PHE A 234 2.12 -14.06 -3.46
CA PHE A 234 3.16 -15.06 -3.73
C PHE A 234 3.68 -15.71 -2.45
N ASN A 235 3.68 -14.99 -1.33
CA ASN A 235 4.02 -15.54 -0.02
C ASN A 235 2.96 -16.53 0.46
N GLU A 236 1.69 -16.19 0.30
CA GLU A 236 0.58 -17.09 0.62
C GLU A 236 0.67 -18.38 -0.21
N ALA A 237 1.01 -18.29 -1.51
CA ALA A 237 1.25 -19.45 -2.34
C ALA A 237 2.40 -20.34 -1.83
N ARG A 238 3.50 -19.75 -1.36
CA ARG A 238 4.63 -20.50 -0.77
C ARG A 238 4.24 -21.21 0.51
N VAL A 239 3.50 -20.53 1.39
CA VAL A 239 2.99 -21.14 2.62
C VAL A 239 2.07 -22.30 2.29
N LEU A 240 1.21 -22.16 1.29
CA LEU A 240 0.29 -23.20 0.84
C LEU A 240 1.05 -24.43 0.32
N SER A 241 2.13 -24.24 -0.44
CA SER A 241 3.01 -25.32 -0.89
C SER A 241 3.63 -26.09 0.30
N ASN A 242 4.05 -25.38 1.33
CA ASN A 242 4.57 -26.01 2.55
C ASN A 242 3.48 -26.77 3.29
N ARG A 243 2.27 -26.23 3.39
CA ARG A 243 1.14 -26.88 4.04
C ARG A 243 0.74 -28.17 3.31
N PHE A 244 0.79 -28.17 1.97
CA PHE A 244 0.56 -29.40 1.21
C PHE A 244 1.59 -30.48 1.53
N SER A 245 2.88 -30.13 1.62
CA SER A 245 3.91 -31.09 2.02
C SER A 245 3.57 -31.76 3.35
N MET A 246 3.25 -30.94 4.35
CA MET A 246 2.93 -31.45 5.69
C MET A 246 1.69 -32.33 5.68
N LEU A 247 0.66 -31.95 4.94
CA LEU A 247 -0.58 -32.72 4.83
C LEU A 247 -0.36 -34.07 4.13
N SER A 248 0.44 -34.07 3.06
CA SER A 248 0.78 -35.28 2.33
C SER A 248 1.64 -36.23 3.16
N ASP A 249 2.61 -35.69 3.89
CA ASP A 249 3.50 -36.49 4.76
C ASP A 249 2.74 -37.11 5.94
N ALA A 250 1.69 -36.46 6.41
CA ALA A 250 0.81 -36.99 7.45
C ALA A 250 -0.22 -38.02 6.94
N ALA A 251 -0.36 -38.21 5.63
CA ALA A 251 -1.23 -39.23 5.09
C ALA A 251 -0.69 -40.64 5.39
N PRO A 252 -1.57 -41.63 5.69
CA PRO A 252 -1.13 -42.99 5.97
C PRO A 252 -0.32 -43.60 4.82
N GLU A 253 0.75 -44.29 5.14
CA GLU A 253 1.46 -45.13 4.16
C GLU A 253 0.80 -46.49 4.03
N VAL A 254 0.26 -46.73 2.86
CA VAL A 254 -0.34 -48.04 2.52
C VAL A 254 0.47 -48.65 1.39
N ALA A 255 1.17 -49.74 1.68
CA ALA A 255 1.97 -50.44 0.68
C ALA A 255 1.11 -50.84 -0.55
N ASN A 256 1.54 -50.38 -1.74
CA ASN A 256 0.81 -50.55 -3.01
C ASN A 256 -0.64 -50.03 -2.97
N GLY A 257 -0.96 -49.19 -2.02
CA GLY A 257 -2.28 -48.63 -1.76
C GLY A 257 -2.40 -47.13 -2.09
N LEU A 258 -3.61 -46.66 -1.90
CA LEU A 258 -3.96 -45.23 -2.03
C LEU A 258 -4.38 -44.71 -0.66
N ALA A 259 -3.83 -43.60 -0.25
CA ALA A 259 -4.23 -42.87 0.94
C ALA A 259 -4.59 -41.42 0.57
N PHE A 260 -5.36 -40.80 1.41
CA PHE A 260 -5.67 -39.37 1.26
C PHE A 260 -5.73 -38.67 2.62
N ASN A 261 -5.56 -37.38 2.60
CA ASN A 261 -5.75 -36.52 3.75
C ASN A 261 -6.46 -35.23 3.30
N VAL A 262 -7.28 -34.67 4.18
CA VAL A 262 -8.11 -33.50 3.85
C VAL A 262 -8.03 -32.48 4.96
N VAL A 263 -7.95 -31.23 4.59
CA VAL A 263 -8.16 -30.07 5.47
C VAL A 263 -9.30 -29.26 4.88
N ALA A 264 -10.28 -28.94 5.68
CA ALA A 264 -11.45 -28.18 5.27
C ALA A 264 -11.43 -26.77 5.87
N LYS A 265 -12.08 -25.84 5.21
CA LYS A 265 -12.34 -24.49 5.70
C LYS A 265 -12.95 -24.53 7.10
N GLY A 266 -12.43 -23.70 8.02
CA GLY A 266 -12.81 -23.70 9.43
C GLY A 266 -11.91 -24.56 10.33
N ASP A 267 -11.04 -25.39 9.77
CA ASP A 267 -9.95 -26.02 10.50
C ASP A 267 -8.85 -24.97 10.76
N PRO A 268 -8.30 -24.87 11.97
CA PRO A 268 -7.18 -23.95 12.24
C PRO A 268 -5.97 -24.14 11.30
N ARG A 269 -5.78 -25.33 10.77
CA ARG A 269 -4.74 -25.61 9.76
C ARG A 269 -5.06 -25.03 8.38
N ALA A 270 -6.31 -24.68 8.12
CA ALA A 270 -6.78 -24.13 6.85
C ALA A 270 -6.65 -22.59 6.78
N GLU A 271 -6.05 -21.96 7.77
CA GLU A 271 -5.82 -20.52 7.77
C GLU A 271 -4.42 -20.20 7.27
N LEU A 272 -4.38 -19.32 6.29
CA LEU A 272 -3.17 -18.63 5.86
C LEU A 272 -3.12 -17.26 6.50
N GLY A 273 -2.40 -16.40 6.47
CA GLY A 273 -2.51 -15.01 6.96
C GLY A 273 -3.62 -14.23 6.24
N ASN A 274 -3.95 -13.06 6.75
CA ASN A 274 -4.84 -12.07 6.12
C ASN A 274 -6.24 -12.60 5.78
N ASP A 275 -6.87 -13.32 6.69
CA ASP A 275 -8.23 -13.85 6.52
C ASP A 275 -8.41 -14.77 5.30
N THR A 276 -7.32 -15.31 4.77
CA THR A 276 -7.37 -16.28 3.69
C THR A 276 -7.48 -17.69 4.25
N GLN A 277 -8.47 -18.42 3.78
CA GLN A 277 -8.73 -19.81 4.14
C GLN A 277 -8.65 -20.70 2.91
N TYR A 278 -8.45 -21.99 3.12
CA TYR A 278 -8.40 -22.96 2.02
C TYR A 278 -9.04 -24.30 2.40
N ASP A 279 -9.55 -24.98 1.39
CA ASP A 279 -9.83 -26.41 1.44
C ASP A 279 -8.72 -27.11 0.67
N MET A 280 -8.17 -28.18 1.22
CA MET A 280 -7.09 -28.92 0.58
C MET A 280 -7.31 -30.42 0.70
N MET A 281 -7.03 -31.14 -0.37
CA MET A 281 -6.99 -32.58 -0.40
C MET A 281 -5.64 -33.05 -0.94
N ALA A 282 -5.02 -33.98 -0.25
CA ALA A 282 -3.80 -34.65 -0.67
C ALA A 282 -4.07 -36.15 -0.90
N LEU A 283 -3.67 -36.64 -2.06
CA LEU A 283 -3.70 -38.04 -2.43
C LEU A 283 -2.27 -38.57 -2.52
N ARG A 284 -2.07 -39.81 -2.07
CA ARG A 284 -0.78 -40.48 -2.11
C ARG A 284 -0.97 -41.90 -2.59
N LYS A 285 -0.28 -42.28 -3.66
CA LYS A 285 -0.18 -43.64 -4.16
C LYS A 285 1.21 -44.17 -3.89
N SER A 286 1.32 -45.21 -3.06
CA SER A 286 2.57 -45.86 -2.75
C SER A 286 2.75 -47.11 -3.61
N LEU A 287 3.93 -47.30 -4.17
CA LEU A 287 4.31 -48.41 -5.03
C LEU A 287 5.63 -49.00 -4.50
N THR A 288 5.64 -50.31 -4.36
CA THR A 288 6.86 -51.08 -4.09
C THR A 288 7.49 -51.48 -5.39
N LEU A 289 8.64 -50.92 -5.74
CA LEU A 289 9.37 -51.25 -6.98
C LEU A 289 10.21 -52.49 -6.83
N THR A 290 10.92 -52.63 -5.72
CA THR A 290 11.73 -53.78 -5.33
C THR A 290 11.65 -53.95 -3.82
N GLU A 291 12.28 -54.99 -3.27
CA GLU A 291 12.37 -55.18 -1.81
C GLU A 291 13.04 -54.01 -1.09
N HIS A 292 13.84 -53.20 -1.82
CA HIS A 292 14.62 -52.11 -1.28
C HIS A 292 14.24 -50.72 -1.83
N GLN A 293 13.28 -50.65 -2.74
CA GLN A 293 12.89 -49.38 -3.37
C GLN A 293 11.39 -49.18 -3.34
N ASN A 294 11.01 -48.02 -2.86
CA ASN A 294 9.64 -47.53 -2.84
C ASN A 294 9.51 -46.24 -3.67
N LEU A 295 8.36 -46.09 -4.32
CA LEU A 295 7.97 -44.93 -5.06
C LEU A 295 6.63 -44.45 -4.55
N SER A 296 6.47 -43.15 -4.29
CA SER A 296 5.21 -42.52 -3.96
C SER A 296 4.88 -41.43 -4.97
N LEU A 297 3.65 -41.46 -5.46
CA LEU A 297 3.08 -40.42 -6.27
C LEU A 297 2.13 -39.60 -5.40
N GLU A 298 2.28 -38.30 -5.43
CA GLU A 298 1.43 -37.40 -4.67
C GLU A 298 0.72 -36.45 -5.62
N TYR A 299 -0.54 -36.21 -5.35
CA TYR A 299 -1.35 -35.23 -6.03
C TYR A 299 -2.19 -34.48 -5.01
N GLY A 300 -2.32 -33.18 -5.19
CA GLY A 300 -3.20 -32.39 -4.35
C GLY A 300 -3.85 -31.26 -5.09
N ILE A 301 -4.93 -30.81 -4.50
CA ILE A 301 -5.67 -29.65 -4.95
C ILE A 301 -6.05 -28.82 -3.73
N ALA A 302 -5.95 -27.52 -3.84
CA ALA A 302 -6.44 -26.59 -2.84
C ALA A 302 -7.30 -25.52 -3.52
N ARG A 303 -8.37 -25.14 -2.84
CA ARG A 303 -9.20 -24.02 -3.20
C ARG A 303 -9.05 -22.96 -2.13
N LEU A 304 -8.70 -21.74 -2.57
CA LEU A 304 -8.51 -20.61 -1.68
C LEU A 304 -9.72 -19.69 -1.73
N GLU A 305 -10.00 -19.10 -0.59
CA GLU A 305 -11.02 -18.07 -0.42
C GLU A 305 -10.52 -17.04 0.58
N GLY A 306 -10.60 -15.78 0.22
CA GLY A 306 -10.14 -14.67 1.05
C GLY A 306 -10.98 -13.42 0.84
N ASN A 307 -10.83 -12.47 1.72
CA ASN A 307 -11.56 -11.19 1.67
C ASN A 307 -10.81 -10.11 0.88
N GLY A 308 -9.66 -10.44 0.32
CA GLY A 308 -8.80 -9.46 -0.33
C GLY A 308 -7.91 -8.73 0.67
N SER A 309 -7.47 -7.53 0.32
CA SER A 309 -6.65 -6.70 1.19
C SER A 309 -7.51 -5.77 2.04
N ASP A 310 -7.36 -5.83 3.35
CA ASP A 310 -8.01 -4.93 4.32
C ASP A 310 -7.12 -3.73 4.67
N THR A 311 -5.84 -3.81 4.36
CA THR A 311 -4.86 -2.75 4.66
C THR A 311 -4.52 -1.98 3.40
N ALA A 312 -4.57 -0.66 3.48
CA ALA A 312 -4.23 0.22 2.36
C ALA A 312 -2.81 -0.06 1.85
N GLY A 313 -2.69 -0.28 0.55
CA GLY A 313 -1.44 -0.61 -0.12
C GLY A 313 -1.05 -2.08 -0.10
N ASP A 314 -1.72 -2.91 0.67
CA ASP A 314 -1.47 -4.34 0.73
C ASP A 314 -2.26 -5.11 -0.34
N ASN A 315 -1.79 -6.31 -0.62
CA ASN A 315 -2.39 -7.23 -1.57
C ASN A 315 -2.90 -8.47 -0.82
N GLY A 316 -4.07 -8.96 -1.19
CA GLY A 316 -4.68 -10.13 -0.57
C GLY A 316 -5.38 -11.03 -1.57
N VAL A 317 -5.51 -12.32 -1.23
CA VAL A 317 -6.20 -13.30 -2.05
C VAL A 317 -7.71 -13.15 -1.91
N THR A 318 -8.42 -13.14 -3.04
CA THR A 318 -9.89 -13.15 -3.10
C THR A 318 -10.44 -14.51 -3.54
N GLY A 319 -9.61 -15.35 -4.13
CA GLY A 319 -10.01 -16.66 -4.60
C GLY A 319 -8.88 -17.37 -5.36
N GLY A 320 -9.20 -18.49 -5.94
CA GLY A 320 -8.27 -19.23 -6.79
C GLY A 320 -8.09 -20.67 -6.35
N TYR A 321 -7.19 -21.34 -7.02
CA TYR A 321 -6.89 -22.74 -6.76
C TYR A 321 -5.41 -23.04 -6.95
N SER A 322 -4.97 -24.12 -6.32
CA SER A 322 -3.62 -24.65 -6.45
C SER A 322 -3.66 -26.14 -6.75
N GLN A 323 -2.70 -26.60 -7.54
CA GLN A 323 -2.47 -28.01 -7.82
C GLN A 323 -1.06 -28.38 -7.42
N PHE A 324 -0.90 -29.56 -6.85
CA PHE A 324 0.36 -30.06 -6.33
C PHE A 324 0.65 -31.43 -6.91
N PHE A 325 1.87 -31.62 -7.38
CA PHE A 325 2.36 -32.89 -7.94
C PHE A 325 3.66 -33.23 -7.24
N GLY A 326 3.74 -34.42 -6.71
CA GLY A 326 4.92 -34.92 -6.02
C GLY A 326 5.30 -36.33 -6.46
N LEU A 327 6.59 -36.58 -6.45
CA LEU A 327 7.18 -37.89 -6.67
C LEU A 327 8.24 -38.09 -5.61
N LYS A 328 8.13 -39.15 -4.81
CA LYS A 328 9.11 -39.55 -3.80
C LYS A 328 9.67 -40.90 -4.10
N HIS A 329 10.96 -41.04 -4.05
CA HIS A 329 11.70 -42.27 -4.19
C HIS A 329 12.52 -42.54 -2.95
N GLN A 330 12.45 -43.73 -2.41
CA GLN A 330 13.24 -44.20 -1.30
C GLN A 330 13.96 -45.51 -1.66
N MET A 331 15.26 -45.52 -1.40
CA MET A 331 16.10 -46.71 -1.54
C MET A 331 16.73 -47.07 -0.21
N ALA A 332 16.49 -48.26 0.28
CA ALA A 332 17.05 -48.77 1.51
C ALA A 332 18.22 -49.72 1.22
N PHE A 333 19.27 -49.61 2.03
CA PHE A 333 20.45 -50.47 1.97
C PHE A 333 20.52 -51.37 3.19
N ASP A 334 21.18 -52.50 3.07
CA ASP A 334 21.26 -53.56 4.14
C ASP A 334 21.92 -53.07 5.43
N ASN A 335 22.71 -52.00 5.40
CA ASN A 335 23.41 -51.43 6.55
C ASN A 335 22.59 -50.37 7.32
N GLY A 336 21.30 -50.25 7.06
CA GLY A 336 20.43 -49.25 7.68
C GLY A 336 20.53 -47.84 7.04
N MET A 337 21.24 -47.72 5.94
CA MET A 337 21.31 -46.51 5.17
C MET A 337 20.14 -46.40 4.22
N ASN A 338 19.67 -45.18 4.00
CA ASN A 338 18.61 -44.87 3.04
C ASN A 338 19.06 -43.72 2.15
N TRP A 339 18.60 -43.74 0.91
CA TRP A 339 18.70 -42.65 -0.03
C TRP A 339 17.30 -42.21 -0.42
N ASN A 340 16.95 -40.96 -0.08
CA ASN A 340 15.61 -40.43 -0.30
C ASN A 340 15.67 -39.28 -1.32
N ASN A 341 14.81 -39.33 -2.31
CA ASN A 341 14.68 -38.32 -3.34
C ASN A 341 13.23 -37.86 -3.44
N ALA A 342 13.02 -36.58 -3.64
CA ALA A 342 11.71 -36.01 -3.82
C ALA A 342 11.73 -34.96 -4.91
N LEU A 343 10.74 -35.03 -5.81
CA LEU A 343 10.48 -34.04 -6.83
C LEU A 343 9.08 -33.48 -6.62
N ARG A 344 8.94 -32.18 -6.69
CA ARG A 344 7.67 -31.49 -6.52
C ARG A 344 7.48 -30.43 -7.58
N TYR A 345 6.24 -30.33 -8.06
CA TYR A 345 5.79 -29.26 -8.93
C TYR A 345 4.43 -28.76 -8.46
N ASP A 346 4.36 -27.49 -8.10
CA ASP A 346 3.14 -26.83 -7.65
C ASP A 346 2.76 -25.71 -8.61
N VAL A 347 1.46 -25.59 -8.89
CA VAL A 347 0.89 -24.52 -9.71
C VAL A 347 -0.18 -23.81 -8.91
N HIS A 348 0.01 -22.52 -8.71
CA HIS A 348 -0.95 -21.64 -8.05
C HIS A 348 -1.54 -20.68 -9.08
N GLN A 349 -2.88 -20.61 -9.12
CA GLN A 349 -3.63 -19.63 -9.92
C GLN A 349 -4.57 -18.90 -8.97
N LEU A 350 -4.19 -17.70 -8.59
CA LEU A 350 -4.83 -16.96 -7.52
C LEU A 350 -5.41 -15.65 -8.05
N ASP A 351 -6.59 -15.31 -7.54
CA ASP A 351 -7.18 -14.00 -7.71
C ASP A 351 -6.82 -13.14 -6.52
N SER A 352 -6.46 -11.90 -6.77
CA SER A 352 -6.02 -10.97 -5.73
C SER A 352 -6.62 -9.60 -5.89
N SER A 353 -6.70 -8.87 -4.79
CA SER A 353 -7.05 -7.47 -4.78
C SER A 353 -6.04 -6.66 -3.97
N ARG A 354 -5.74 -5.48 -4.45
CA ARG A 354 -4.88 -4.50 -3.80
C ARG A 354 -5.69 -3.25 -3.47
N SER A 355 -5.60 -2.80 -2.23
CA SER A 355 -6.24 -1.58 -1.79
C SER A 355 -5.30 -0.39 -1.97
N VAL A 356 -5.79 0.66 -2.62
CA VAL A 356 -5.13 1.96 -2.73
C VAL A 356 -6.02 2.99 -2.06
N ALA A 357 -5.64 3.43 -0.87
CA ALA A 357 -6.44 4.36 -0.08
C ALA A 357 -5.54 5.39 0.62
N TYR A 358 -5.65 6.62 0.18
CA TYR A 358 -5.03 7.79 0.82
C TYR A 358 -5.74 9.06 0.32
N GLY A 359 -5.80 10.09 1.16
CA GLY A 359 -6.57 11.29 0.81
C GLY A 359 -8.02 10.95 0.45
N ASP A 360 -8.47 11.41 -0.70
CA ASP A 360 -9.81 11.12 -1.24
C ASP A 360 -9.82 9.86 -2.13
N ILE A 361 -8.70 9.18 -2.27
CA ILE A 361 -8.57 7.98 -3.09
C ILE A 361 -8.96 6.76 -2.27
N ASN A 362 -9.87 5.98 -2.82
CA ASN A 362 -10.28 4.67 -2.30
C ASN A 362 -10.55 3.75 -3.50
N LYS A 363 -9.52 3.07 -3.96
CA LYS A 363 -9.56 2.20 -5.13
C LYS A 363 -9.16 0.78 -4.75
N THR A 364 -9.68 -0.18 -5.48
CA THR A 364 -9.29 -1.58 -5.41
C THR A 364 -8.84 -2.03 -6.78
N ALA A 365 -7.60 -2.52 -6.87
CA ALA A 365 -7.05 -3.10 -8.08
C ALA A 365 -7.10 -4.62 -7.97
N ASP A 366 -7.66 -5.26 -8.99
CA ASP A 366 -7.81 -6.71 -9.05
C ASP A 366 -6.82 -7.29 -10.06
N ALA A 367 -6.30 -8.47 -9.76
CA ALA A 367 -5.40 -9.17 -10.65
C ALA A 367 -5.54 -10.69 -10.53
N ASN A 368 -5.13 -11.38 -11.59
CA ASN A 368 -4.96 -12.82 -11.59
C ASN A 368 -3.46 -13.10 -11.62
N VAL A 369 -2.96 -13.83 -10.63
CA VAL A 369 -1.55 -14.13 -10.48
C VAL A 369 -1.29 -15.61 -10.57
N LYS A 370 -0.16 -15.97 -11.16
CA LYS A 370 0.27 -17.36 -11.33
C LYS A 370 1.65 -17.54 -10.73
N GLN A 371 1.80 -18.61 -9.94
CA GLN A 371 3.10 -19.04 -9.43
C GLN A 371 3.31 -20.50 -9.72
N GLN A 372 4.52 -20.86 -10.15
CA GLN A 372 4.96 -22.24 -10.32
C GLN A 372 6.14 -22.46 -9.38
N TYR A 373 6.15 -23.60 -8.74
CA TYR A 373 7.19 -23.99 -7.81
C TYR A 373 7.72 -25.38 -8.16
N LEU A 374 9.02 -25.48 -8.37
CA LEU A 374 9.72 -26.71 -8.62
C LEU A 374 10.75 -26.94 -7.52
N GLU A 375 10.71 -28.13 -6.91
CA GLU A 375 11.65 -28.53 -5.87
C GLU A 375 12.20 -29.90 -6.14
N PHE A 376 13.49 -30.04 -6.02
CA PHE A 376 14.18 -31.33 -5.98
C PHE A 376 14.97 -31.45 -4.69
N ARG A 377 14.74 -32.54 -3.97
CA ARG A 377 15.42 -32.85 -2.71
C ARG A 377 16.06 -34.21 -2.79
N SER A 378 17.30 -34.33 -2.38
CA SER A 378 18.02 -35.60 -2.26
C SER A 378 18.77 -35.65 -0.95
N GLU A 379 18.59 -36.70 -0.19
CA GLU A 379 19.21 -36.87 1.11
C GLU A 379 19.64 -38.29 1.38
N GLY A 380 20.77 -38.44 2.05
CA GLY A 380 21.24 -39.71 2.63
C GLY A 380 20.92 -39.74 4.12
N ALA A 381 20.43 -40.87 4.61
CA ALA A 381 20.05 -41.06 6.00
C ALA A 381 20.55 -42.39 6.51
N LYS A 382 20.79 -42.50 7.83
CA LYS A 382 21.08 -43.75 8.49
C LYS A 382 20.28 -43.89 9.77
N THR A 383 19.55 -44.99 9.89
CA THR A 383 18.74 -45.28 11.07
C THR A 383 19.51 -46.06 12.09
N PHE A 384 19.52 -45.61 13.32
CA PHE A 384 20.11 -46.30 14.49
C PHE A 384 18.98 -46.64 15.46
N GLU A 385 18.96 -47.87 15.91
CA GLU A 385 18.13 -48.30 17.03
C GLU A 385 18.84 -48.00 18.34
N LEU A 386 18.34 -47.05 19.13
CA LEU A 386 18.91 -46.70 20.42
C LEU A 386 18.48 -47.66 21.52
N ARG A 387 17.25 -48.11 21.46
CA ARG A 387 16.65 -49.14 22.32
C ARG A 387 15.39 -49.66 21.62
N GLU A 388 14.80 -50.74 22.16
CA GLU A 388 13.59 -51.31 21.62
C GLU A 388 12.49 -50.24 21.47
N GLY A 389 12.03 -50.04 20.27
CA GLY A 389 10.99 -49.05 19.94
C GLY A 389 11.45 -47.59 19.72
N LEU A 390 12.73 -47.30 19.88
CA LEU A 390 13.27 -45.95 19.69
C LEU A 390 14.35 -45.92 18.62
N ASN A 391 14.05 -45.29 17.50
CA ASN A 391 14.99 -45.09 16.39
C ASN A 391 15.36 -43.60 16.22
N VAL A 392 16.63 -43.39 15.90
CA VAL A 392 17.20 -42.09 15.57
C VAL A 392 17.77 -42.16 14.16
N THR A 393 17.37 -41.22 13.32
CA THR A 393 17.80 -41.19 11.91
C THR A 393 18.42 -39.83 11.60
N PRO A 394 19.72 -39.66 11.70
CA PRO A 394 20.42 -38.51 11.16
C PRO A 394 20.36 -38.57 9.62
N TYR A 395 20.26 -37.41 8.98
CA TYR A 395 20.28 -37.29 7.54
C TYR A 395 20.94 -36.00 7.09
N ALA A 396 21.46 -36.02 5.87
CA ALA A 396 22.07 -34.85 5.23
C ALA A 396 21.81 -34.91 3.71
N GLY A 397 21.68 -33.76 3.11
CA GLY A 397 21.42 -33.67 1.69
C GLY A 397 21.38 -32.26 1.15
N VAL A 398 20.77 -32.12 -0.01
CA VAL A 398 20.60 -30.84 -0.71
C VAL A 398 19.17 -30.70 -1.20
N LYS A 399 18.72 -29.46 -1.28
CA LYS A 399 17.42 -29.08 -1.83
C LYS A 399 17.60 -27.97 -2.86
N LEU A 400 17.12 -28.21 -4.07
CA LEU A 400 17.06 -27.22 -5.12
C LEU A 400 15.63 -26.72 -5.22
N ARG A 401 15.45 -25.39 -5.15
CA ARG A 401 14.14 -24.73 -5.27
C ARG A 401 14.18 -23.74 -6.43
N HIS A 402 13.15 -23.78 -7.25
CA HIS A 402 12.96 -22.81 -8.32
C HIS A 402 11.52 -22.33 -8.33
N THR A 403 11.32 -21.03 -8.17
CA THR A 403 10.00 -20.40 -8.20
C THR A 403 9.90 -19.49 -9.42
N LEU A 404 8.82 -19.64 -10.17
CA LEU A 404 8.45 -18.77 -11.29
C LEU A 404 7.17 -18.02 -10.91
N GLU A 405 7.26 -16.72 -10.86
CA GLU A 405 6.13 -15.84 -10.61
C GLU A 405 5.73 -15.17 -11.92
N GLY A 406 4.50 -15.40 -12.38
CA GLY A 406 3.99 -14.81 -13.60
C GLY A 406 3.85 -13.29 -13.49
N GLY A 407 4.04 -12.61 -14.60
CA GLY A 407 3.65 -11.21 -14.72
C GLY A 407 2.12 -11.10 -14.73
N TYR A 408 1.61 -9.93 -14.33
CA TYR A 408 0.18 -9.67 -14.35
C TYR A 408 -0.15 -8.21 -14.58
N GLN A 409 -1.38 -7.96 -14.97
CA GLN A 409 -1.93 -6.61 -15.08
C GLN A 409 -3.12 -6.48 -14.14
N GLU A 410 -3.09 -5.43 -13.35
CA GLU A 410 -4.22 -5.04 -12.53
C GLU A 410 -5.31 -4.36 -13.37
N ARG A 411 -6.54 -4.43 -12.88
CA ARG A 411 -7.73 -3.80 -13.45
C ARG A 411 -8.59 -3.17 -12.36
N ASN A 412 -9.55 -2.34 -12.76
CA ASN A 412 -10.55 -1.70 -11.89
C ASN A 412 -10.06 -0.53 -11.03
N ALA A 413 -8.79 -0.16 -11.08
CA ALA A 413 -8.26 0.99 -10.35
C ALA A 413 -7.77 2.14 -11.29
N GLY A 414 -8.13 2.11 -12.58
CA GLY A 414 -7.82 3.18 -13.52
C GLY A 414 -6.33 3.48 -13.60
N ASP A 415 -5.97 4.74 -13.37
CA ASP A 415 -4.59 5.22 -13.45
C ASP A 415 -3.65 4.56 -12.41
N PHE A 416 -4.19 3.95 -11.38
CA PHE A 416 -3.44 3.28 -10.31
C PHE A 416 -3.10 1.82 -10.61
N ASN A 417 -3.64 1.26 -11.68
CA ASN A 417 -3.37 -0.12 -12.05
C ASN A 417 -1.89 -0.34 -12.33
N LEU A 418 -1.35 -1.43 -11.77
CA LEU A 418 0.02 -1.87 -12.00
C LEU A 418 0.08 -2.91 -13.11
N SER A 419 1.15 -2.85 -13.90
CA SER A 419 1.59 -3.92 -14.78
C SER A 419 2.91 -4.47 -14.25
N MET A 420 2.88 -5.70 -13.75
CA MET A 420 4.02 -6.35 -13.09
C MET A 420 4.70 -7.30 -14.06
N ASN A 421 6.04 -7.29 -14.10
CA ASN A 421 6.79 -8.28 -14.87
C ASN A 421 6.77 -9.65 -14.19
N SER A 422 7.17 -10.69 -14.95
CA SER A 422 7.48 -12.00 -14.38
C SER A 422 8.76 -11.95 -13.55
N GLY A 423 8.86 -12.83 -12.57
CA GLY A 423 10.03 -12.98 -11.73
C GLY A 423 10.40 -14.43 -11.53
N SER A 424 11.63 -14.68 -11.14
CA SER A 424 12.14 -16.01 -10.80
C SER A 424 13.05 -15.95 -9.58
N GLU A 425 13.05 -17.04 -8.85
CA GLU A 425 13.90 -17.24 -7.68
C GLU A 425 14.46 -18.66 -7.71
N THR A 426 15.77 -18.80 -7.56
CA THR A 426 16.43 -20.10 -7.50
C THR A 426 17.30 -20.17 -6.26
N ALA A 427 17.12 -21.23 -5.48
CA ALA A 427 17.86 -21.46 -4.26
C ALA A 427 18.40 -22.89 -4.19
N VAL A 428 19.61 -23.04 -3.68
CA VAL A 428 20.19 -24.31 -3.32
C VAL A 428 20.46 -24.27 -1.82
N ASP A 429 19.81 -25.17 -1.09
CA ASP A 429 19.94 -25.27 0.36
C ASP A 429 20.64 -26.55 0.74
N SER A 430 21.49 -26.50 1.75
CA SER A 430 21.96 -27.70 2.44
C SER A 430 20.91 -28.18 3.44
N ILE A 431 20.86 -29.47 3.66
CA ILE A 431 19.94 -30.10 4.59
C ILE A 431 20.76 -30.90 5.58
N VAL A 432 20.58 -30.67 6.87
CA VAL A 432 21.06 -31.52 7.95
C VAL A 432 19.93 -31.68 8.94
N GLY A 433 19.63 -32.90 9.31
CA GLY A 433 18.49 -33.15 10.18
C GLY A 433 18.65 -34.41 11.02
N LEU A 434 17.69 -34.53 11.93
CA LEU A 434 17.55 -35.65 12.83
C LEU A 434 16.08 -36.02 12.95
N LYS A 435 15.77 -37.30 12.74
CA LYS A 435 14.41 -37.86 12.98
C LYS A 435 14.45 -38.77 14.18
N LEU A 436 13.47 -38.63 15.05
CA LEU A 436 13.20 -39.50 16.18
C LEU A 436 11.88 -40.23 15.95
N ASP A 437 11.89 -41.57 16.02
CA ASP A 437 10.71 -42.38 15.92
C ASP A 437 10.61 -43.29 17.15
N TYR A 438 9.49 -43.20 17.86
CA TYR A 438 9.19 -44.00 19.02
C TYR A 438 7.91 -44.80 18.80
N ALA A 439 7.98 -46.10 19.04
CA ALA A 439 6.84 -47.03 19.02
C ALA A 439 6.72 -47.73 20.37
N GLY A 440 5.72 -47.35 21.15
CA GLY A 440 5.41 -47.97 22.45
C GLY A 440 4.66 -49.29 22.29
N LYS A 441 4.67 -50.11 23.36
CA LYS A 441 3.99 -51.42 23.36
C LYS A 441 2.49 -51.34 23.51
N ASP A 442 1.95 -50.22 23.91
CA ASP A 442 0.56 -49.95 24.30
C ASP A 442 -0.21 -49.13 23.25
N GLY A 443 0.23 -49.14 22.01
CA GLY A 443 -0.45 -48.48 20.88
C GLY A 443 -0.04 -47.03 20.70
N TRP A 444 0.81 -46.46 21.54
CA TRP A 444 1.34 -45.13 21.39
C TRP A 444 2.58 -45.10 20.51
N SER A 445 2.64 -44.11 19.62
CA SER A 445 3.85 -43.79 18.86
C SER A 445 4.06 -42.30 18.83
N ALA A 446 5.30 -41.88 18.71
CA ALA A 446 5.67 -40.49 18.60
C ALA A 446 6.79 -40.32 17.57
N ASN A 447 6.79 -39.21 16.88
CA ASN A 447 7.87 -38.83 15.98
C ASN A 447 8.24 -37.37 16.19
N ALA A 448 9.48 -37.04 15.89
CA ALA A 448 9.96 -35.67 15.86
C ALA A 448 10.99 -35.53 14.75
N THR A 449 10.99 -34.40 14.09
CA THR A 449 12.00 -34.04 13.10
C THR A 449 12.54 -32.67 13.40
N LEU A 450 13.85 -32.57 13.44
CA LEU A 450 14.57 -31.30 13.50
C LEU A 450 15.50 -31.22 12.32
N GLU A 451 15.30 -30.20 11.47
CA GLU A 451 16.07 -29.99 10.25
C GLU A 451 16.55 -28.56 10.18
N GLY A 452 17.75 -28.36 9.70
CA GLY A 452 18.31 -27.06 9.42
C GLY A 452 19.43 -27.15 8.41
N GLY A 453 19.83 -26.00 7.90
CA GLY A 453 20.99 -25.92 7.01
C GLY A 453 21.13 -24.53 6.40
N PRO A 454 22.38 -24.10 6.16
CA PRO A 454 22.63 -22.86 5.48
C PRO A 454 22.23 -22.93 4.00
N ASN A 455 21.79 -21.81 3.47
CA ASN A 455 21.64 -21.65 2.04
C ASN A 455 23.01 -21.61 1.36
N LEU A 456 23.19 -22.36 0.28
CA LEU A 456 24.44 -22.44 -0.47
C LEU A 456 24.48 -21.48 -1.65
N SER A 457 23.31 -21.20 -2.25
CA SER A 457 23.19 -20.28 -3.37
C SER A 457 21.78 -19.73 -3.43
N TYR A 458 21.67 -18.44 -3.68
CA TYR A 458 20.40 -17.75 -3.84
C TYR A 458 20.49 -16.72 -4.97
N VAL A 459 19.62 -16.84 -5.95
CA VAL A 459 19.51 -15.90 -7.07
C VAL A 459 18.04 -15.52 -7.23
N LYS A 460 17.77 -14.23 -7.26
CA LYS A 460 16.43 -13.69 -7.44
C LYS A 460 16.46 -12.61 -8.53
N SER A 461 15.51 -12.66 -9.45
CA SER A 461 15.34 -11.60 -10.43
C SER A 461 14.70 -10.37 -9.81
N GLN A 462 15.04 -9.20 -10.33
CA GLN A 462 14.43 -7.94 -9.92
C GLN A 462 12.98 -7.86 -10.42
N ARG A 463 12.05 -7.67 -9.52
CA ARG A 463 10.67 -7.37 -9.87
C ARG A 463 10.54 -5.90 -10.22
N THR A 464 9.83 -5.64 -11.30
CA THR A 464 9.53 -4.28 -11.76
C THR A 464 8.06 -4.15 -12.13
N ALA A 465 7.54 -2.95 -11.98
CA ALA A 465 6.18 -2.63 -12.40
C ALA A 465 6.14 -1.28 -13.12
N SER A 466 5.09 -1.07 -13.89
CA SER A 466 4.67 0.24 -14.35
C SER A 466 3.28 0.55 -13.82
N VAL A 467 3.00 1.83 -13.57
CA VAL A 467 1.68 2.30 -13.16
C VAL A 467 1.01 2.98 -14.35
N SER A 468 -0.25 2.63 -14.58
CA SER A 468 -0.99 3.03 -15.78
C SER A 468 -1.00 4.55 -16.01
N GLY A 469 -1.17 5.33 -14.95
CA GLY A 469 -1.21 6.80 -15.03
C GLY A 469 0.14 7.48 -15.30
N ALA A 470 1.26 6.77 -15.19
CA ALA A 470 2.60 7.32 -15.39
C ALA A 470 3.32 6.78 -16.65
N GLY A 471 2.59 6.14 -17.54
CA GLY A 471 3.12 5.62 -18.80
C GLY A 471 3.77 4.24 -18.68
N SER A 472 4.71 3.94 -19.61
CA SER A 472 5.29 2.61 -19.72
C SER A 472 6.62 2.43 -18.98
N GLN A 473 7.15 3.45 -18.36
CA GLN A 473 8.40 3.35 -17.61
C GLN A 473 8.22 2.49 -16.36
N ARG A 474 9.24 1.69 -16.06
CA ARG A 474 9.17 0.72 -14.99
C ARG A 474 10.01 1.15 -13.80
N PHE A 475 9.51 0.84 -12.60
CA PHE A 475 10.21 1.04 -11.34
C PHE A 475 10.42 -0.30 -10.63
N ASN A 476 11.41 -0.37 -9.76
CA ASN A 476 11.71 -1.56 -8.97
C ASN A 476 10.69 -1.73 -7.84
N ILE A 477 10.29 -2.98 -7.62
CA ILE A 477 9.48 -3.36 -6.48
C ILE A 477 10.37 -4.08 -5.48
N ASP A 478 10.41 -3.55 -4.26
CA ASP A 478 10.98 -4.23 -3.12
C ASP A 478 9.87 -5.05 -2.45
N ASP A 479 10.01 -6.37 -2.49
CA ASP A 479 9.06 -7.28 -1.86
C ASP A 479 9.37 -7.55 -0.37
N GLY A 480 10.39 -6.88 0.18
CA GLY A 480 10.80 -7.05 1.57
C GLY A 480 11.36 -8.44 1.89
N GLN A 481 11.56 -9.28 0.89
CA GLN A 481 12.01 -10.66 1.07
C GLN A 481 13.53 -10.76 0.91
N ASN A 482 14.17 -11.06 1.99
CA ASN A 482 15.58 -11.43 2.00
C ASN A 482 15.67 -12.96 1.91
N GLY A 483 15.91 -13.46 0.72
CA GLY A 483 16.19 -14.89 0.52
C GLY A 483 17.61 -15.27 0.92
N GLY A 484 17.89 -16.57 0.92
CA GLY A 484 19.24 -17.09 1.19
C GLY A 484 19.61 -17.19 2.67
N GLY A 485 18.63 -17.14 3.58
CA GLY A 485 18.85 -17.35 5.00
C GLY A 485 18.98 -18.83 5.39
N PHE A 486 19.25 -19.06 6.67
CA PHE A 486 19.25 -20.40 7.27
C PHE A 486 17.83 -20.97 7.27
N ASN A 487 17.68 -22.18 6.74
CA ASN A 487 16.40 -22.88 6.73
C ASN A 487 16.30 -23.78 7.98
N SER A 488 15.15 -23.77 8.63
CA SER A 488 14.85 -24.60 9.77
C SER A 488 13.44 -25.18 9.70
N LEU A 489 13.29 -26.40 10.15
CA LEU A 489 12.00 -27.08 10.27
C LEU A 489 12.01 -27.91 11.55
N ALA A 490 10.97 -27.81 12.34
CA ALA A 490 10.72 -28.67 13.48
C ALA A 490 9.30 -29.21 13.38
N THR A 491 9.16 -30.52 13.46
CA THR A 491 7.88 -31.21 13.48
C THR A 491 7.81 -32.17 14.65
N MET A 492 6.62 -32.38 15.18
CA MET A 492 6.34 -33.32 16.25
C MET A 492 4.97 -33.96 16.01
N GLY A 493 4.88 -35.27 16.20
CA GLY A 493 3.65 -36.00 16.07
C GLY A 493 3.51 -37.04 17.16
N VAL A 494 2.26 -37.25 17.60
CA VAL A 494 1.89 -38.32 18.54
C VAL A 494 0.70 -39.05 17.95
N LYS A 495 0.76 -40.38 17.95
CA LYS A 495 -0.29 -41.23 17.44
C LYS A 495 -0.64 -42.32 18.47
N TYR A 496 -1.94 -42.52 18.66
CA TYR A 496 -2.47 -43.67 19.39
C TYR A 496 -3.28 -44.50 18.45
N SER A 497 -3.04 -45.80 18.43
CA SER A 497 -3.80 -46.75 17.61
C SER A 497 -4.11 -48.02 18.44
N SER A 498 -5.39 -48.39 18.52
CA SER A 498 -5.87 -49.61 19.10
C SER A 498 -6.73 -50.38 18.07
N GLN A 499 -7.19 -51.56 18.41
CA GLN A 499 -8.10 -52.30 17.53
C GLN A 499 -9.46 -51.61 17.35
N GLU A 500 -9.84 -50.71 18.26
CA GLU A 500 -11.14 -50.04 18.29
C GLU A 500 -11.07 -48.55 17.97
N SER A 501 -9.91 -47.90 18.05
CA SER A 501 -9.79 -46.46 17.85
C SER A 501 -8.40 -46.03 17.42
N ALA A 502 -8.30 -44.91 16.69
CA ALA A 502 -7.04 -44.24 16.33
C ALA A 502 -7.16 -42.76 16.53
N LEU A 503 -6.11 -42.12 17.09
CA LEU A 503 -5.97 -40.69 17.27
C LEU A 503 -4.56 -40.30 16.81
N GLN A 504 -4.49 -39.25 16.02
CA GLN A 504 -3.23 -38.62 15.61
C GLN A 504 -3.26 -37.14 15.89
N VAL A 505 -2.19 -36.62 16.46
CA VAL A 505 -1.97 -35.20 16.68
C VAL A 505 -0.58 -34.83 16.15
N ASP A 506 -0.53 -33.87 15.29
CA ASP A 506 0.71 -33.36 14.68
C ASP A 506 0.87 -31.88 15.00
N ALA A 507 2.12 -31.44 15.21
CA ALA A 507 2.51 -30.05 15.37
C ALA A 507 3.73 -29.75 14.47
N PHE A 508 3.72 -28.55 13.90
CA PHE A 508 4.72 -28.12 12.92
C PHE A 508 5.40 -26.83 13.35
#